data_179cd7215e3b5626a7c4c719b0f4b397
#
_entry.id   179cd7215e3b5626a7c4c719b0f4b397
#
_cell.length_a   1.000
_cell.length_b   1.000
_cell.length_c   1.000
_cell.angle_alpha   90.00
_cell.angle_beta   90.00
_cell.angle_gamma   90.00
#
_symmetry.space_group_name_H-M   'P 1'
#
loop_
_entity.id
_entity.type
_entity.pdbx_description
1 polymer ?
#
loop_
_entity_poly.entity_id
_entity_poly.type
_entity_poly.pdbx_seq_one_letter_code
_entity_poly.pdbx_strand_id
1 'polypeptide(L)'
;MSPTQLDPTPAERMAVTFARVLRGGSLLVPIGNVLMFVEALGKVGISQRSSVYWAARSTLVHRPEDLPMFDRAFAVFWDRAEASDLDDEEDEVVKITLATDDEDDDGSDGSGEPNDDPTLTLRFSAVEVLRNKDFGAYDDEELELAQQLMSRLRFAGPPRRSYRFRPSSHGSRPDLRATLRTAIGAGGEPIRRYWQEPGDRLRRLVLLLDVSGSMEPYARAMLRFVHAAVAGRQRVEAFALGTRLTRVTKELNSRDPDKALRQASERVHDWSGGTRLGECLRMFNDEWGIRGLARGAIVVVLSDGWDRGDPVVLGEQMRRLQRVTYDLIWVNPLKVTPGYAPLARGMAAALPYVDHFVEGHSLAAMEELANVIAGASTRRM
;
A
#
# COMPACT_ATOMS: atom_id res chain seq x y z
N MET A 1 46.26 4.77 -36.73
CA MET A 1 45.73 5.50 -35.59
C MET A 1 44.43 4.83 -35.19
N SER A 2 44.47 4.01 -34.15
CA SER A 2 43.28 3.31 -33.59
C SER A 2 42.39 4.34 -32.87
N PRO A 3 41.07 4.34 -33.05
CA PRO A 3 40.22 5.22 -32.27
C PRO A 3 40.26 4.82 -30.80
N THR A 4 40.60 5.76 -29.96
CA THR A 4 40.54 5.65 -28.49
C THR A 4 39.06 5.37 -28.10
N GLN A 5 38.74 4.16 -27.65
CA GLN A 5 37.46 3.90 -27.06
C GLN A 5 37.40 4.70 -25.75
N LEU A 6 36.62 5.79 -25.77
CA LEU A 6 36.25 6.52 -24.57
C LEU A 6 35.18 5.72 -23.84
N ASP A 7 35.42 5.37 -22.57
CA ASP A 7 34.40 4.74 -21.72
C ASP A 7 33.15 5.63 -21.67
N PRO A 8 31.94 5.06 -21.86
CA PRO A 8 30.71 5.84 -21.89
C PRO A 8 30.48 6.52 -20.53
N THR A 9 30.09 7.78 -20.56
CA THR A 9 29.77 8.57 -19.37
C THR A 9 28.55 7.98 -18.62
N PRO A 10 28.38 8.24 -17.31
CA PRO A 10 27.21 7.79 -16.55
C PRO A 10 25.87 8.22 -17.21
N ALA A 11 25.82 9.42 -17.79
CA ALA A 11 24.65 9.93 -18.51
C ALA A 11 24.34 9.14 -19.78
N GLU A 12 25.38 8.78 -20.55
CA GLU A 12 25.24 7.96 -21.76
C GLU A 12 24.76 6.55 -21.42
N ARG A 13 25.34 5.92 -20.39
CA ARG A 13 24.89 4.60 -19.90
C ARG A 13 23.44 4.63 -19.46
N MET A 14 23.05 5.64 -18.68
CA MET A 14 21.67 5.82 -18.24
C MET A 14 20.70 5.98 -19.41
N ALA A 15 21.03 6.85 -20.37
CA ALA A 15 20.17 7.12 -21.51
C ALA A 15 19.97 5.90 -22.41
N VAL A 16 21.06 5.17 -22.71
CA VAL A 16 21.00 3.97 -23.55
C VAL A 16 20.20 2.87 -22.84
N THR A 17 20.43 2.67 -21.53
CA THR A 17 19.73 1.66 -20.75
C THR A 17 18.23 1.96 -20.69
N PHE A 18 17.87 3.20 -20.39
CA PHE A 18 16.46 3.60 -20.32
C PHE A 18 15.76 3.51 -21.69
N ALA A 19 16.43 3.89 -22.79
CA ALA A 19 15.89 3.75 -24.13
C ALA A 19 15.64 2.28 -24.51
N ARG A 20 16.50 1.35 -24.07
CA ARG A 20 16.28 -0.11 -24.24
C ARG A 20 15.06 -0.59 -23.48
N VAL A 21 14.89 -0.15 -22.23
CA VAL A 21 13.70 -0.47 -21.43
C VAL A 21 12.42 -0.03 -22.13
N LEU A 22 12.39 1.20 -22.67
CA LEU A 22 11.23 1.72 -23.40
C LEU A 22 10.94 0.93 -24.69
N ARG A 23 11.97 0.51 -25.46
CA ARG A 23 11.80 -0.33 -26.65
C ARG A 23 11.28 -1.72 -26.28
N GLY A 24 11.78 -2.33 -25.19
CA GLY A 24 11.25 -3.60 -24.67
C GLY A 24 9.78 -3.50 -24.25
N GLY A 25 9.31 -2.33 -23.87
CA GLY A 25 7.90 -2.01 -23.60
C GLY A 25 7.10 -1.60 -24.86
N SER A 26 7.61 -1.88 -26.08
CA SER A 26 6.95 -1.57 -27.36
C SER A 26 6.84 -0.07 -27.68
N LEU A 27 7.61 0.81 -27.04
CA LEU A 27 7.73 2.21 -27.45
C LEU A 27 8.72 2.36 -28.62
N LEU A 28 8.31 3.09 -29.65
CA LEU A 28 9.18 3.46 -30.74
C LEU A 28 10.12 4.61 -30.31
N VAL A 29 11.37 4.25 -29.98
CA VAL A 29 12.42 5.22 -29.59
C VAL A 29 13.54 5.21 -30.63
N PRO A 30 13.54 6.14 -31.62
CA PRO A 30 14.61 6.28 -32.61
C PRO A 30 15.95 6.62 -31.97
N ILE A 31 17.06 6.20 -32.58
CA ILE A 31 18.41 6.45 -32.05
C ILE A 31 18.67 7.96 -31.88
N GLY A 32 18.17 8.79 -32.83
CA GLY A 32 18.29 10.24 -32.72
C GLY A 32 17.71 10.83 -31.42
N ASN A 33 16.63 10.26 -30.93
CA ASN A 33 16.01 10.69 -29.67
C ASN A 33 16.83 10.31 -28.45
N VAL A 34 17.52 9.17 -28.52
CA VAL A 34 18.44 8.75 -27.47
C VAL A 34 19.61 9.72 -27.37
N LEU A 35 20.16 10.17 -28.51
CA LEU A 35 21.24 11.16 -28.54
C LEU A 35 20.76 12.51 -27.97
N MET A 36 19.55 12.95 -28.31
CA MET A 36 18.96 14.18 -27.73
C MET A 36 18.75 14.02 -26.22
N PHE A 37 18.40 12.86 -25.76
CA PHE A 37 18.24 12.60 -24.33
C PHE A 37 19.59 12.60 -23.59
N VAL A 38 20.66 12.03 -24.19
CA VAL A 38 22.04 12.13 -23.66
C VAL A 38 22.48 13.59 -23.55
N GLU A 39 22.25 14.41 -24.58
CA GLU A 39 22.59 15.82 -24.56
C GLU A 39 21.78 16.57 -23.48
N ALA A 40 20.51 16.28 -23.32
CA ALA A 40 19.66 16.86 -22.28
C ALA A 40 20.16 16.48 -20.87
N LEU A 41 20.52 15.24 -20.64
CA LEU A 41 21.10 14.79 -19.35
C LEU A 41 22.44 15.46 -19.06
N GLY A 42 23.25 15.70 -20.07
CA GLY A 42 24.50 16.47 -19.93
C GLY A 42 24.30 17.90 -19.44
N LYS A 43 23.14 18.52 -19.74
CA LYS A 43 22.78 19.89 -19.32
C LYS A 43 22.07 19.94 -17.95
N VAL A 44 21.17 19.01 -17.67
CA VAL A 44 20.37 19.00 -16.42
C VAL A 44 20.95 18.15 -15.30
N GLY A 45 21.94 17.31 -15.62
CA GLY A 45 22.50 16.34 -14.66
C GLY A 45 21.59 15.13 -14.45
N ILE A 46 22.14 14.12 -13.74
CA ILE A 46 21.45 12.84 -13.49
C ILE A 46 20.98 12.70 -12.04
N SER A 47 21.23 13.68 -11.18
CA SER A 47 21.00 13.58 -9.72
C SER A 47 19.57 13.88 -9.28
N GLN A 48 18.79 14.61 -10.10
CA GLN A 48 17.44 15.02 -9.75
C GLN A 48 16.41 14.28 -10.58
N ARG A 49 15.61 13.42 -9.93
CA ARG A 49 14.53 12.62 -10.55
C ARG A 49 13.60 13.44 -11.45
N SER A 50 13.14 14.59 -10.96
CA SER A 50 12.25 15.47 -11.73
C SER A 50 12.88 16.03 -13.01
N SER A 51 14.15 16.40 -12.95
CA SER A 51 14.89 16.94 -14.11
C SER A 51 15.11 15.87 -15.17
N VAL A 52 15.49 14.66 -14.76
CA VAL A 52 15.66 13.52 -15.64
C VAL A 52 14.32 13.06 -16.24
N TYR A 53 13.24 13.06 -15.45
CA TYR A 53 11.90 12.74 -15.94
C TYR A 53 11.47 13.67 -17.09
N TRP A 54 11.58 14.98 -16.89
CA TRP A 54 11.19 15.93 -17.90
C TRP A 54 12.10 15.91 -19.14
N ALA A 55 13.41 15.68 -18.96
CA ALA A 55 14.34 15.49 -20.07
C ALA A 55 13.98 14.24 -20.88
N ALA A 56 13.74 13.11 -20.23
CA ALA A 56 13.36 11.86 -20.88
C ALA A 56 12.00 11.98 -21.58
N ARG A 57 10.99 12.52 -20.91
CA ARG A 57 9.65 12.70 -21.47
C ARG A 57 9.65 13.58 -22.72
N SER A 58 10.39 14.69 -22.70
CA SER A 58 10.42 15.64 -23.83
C SER A 58 11.22 15.13 -25.04
N THR A 59 12.15 14.19 -24.83
CA THR A 59 13.03 13.68 -25.89
C THR A 59 12.62 12.31 -26.43
N LEU A 60 12.02 11.46 -25.60
CA LEU A 60 11.73 10.05 -25.93
C LEU A 60 10.26 9.78 -26.24
N VAL A 61 9.33 10.60 -25.75
CA VAL A 61 7.88 10.40 -25.95
C VAL A 61 7.36 11.36 -27.00
N HIS A 62 6.72 10.82 -28.06
CA HIS A 62 6.19 11.60 -29.18
C HIS A 62 4.69 11.54 -29.30
N ARG A 63 4.05 10.52 -28.72
CA ARG A 63 2.61 10.32 -28.77
C ARG A 63 2.01 10.38 -27.37
N PRO A 64 0.88 11.05 -27.17
CA PRO A 64 0.20 11.08 -25.88
C PRO A 64 -0.17 9.68 -25.35
N GLU A 65 -0.40 8.74 -26.27
CA GLU A 65 -0.78 7.35 -25.96
C GLU A 65 0.36 6.57 -25.30
N ASP A 66 1.62 6.97 -25.53
CA ASP A 66 2.81 6.32 -24.98
C ASP A 66 3.11 6.78 -23.52
N LEU A 67 2.47 7.87 -23.07
CA LEU A 67 2.72 8.43 -21.74
C LEU A 67 2.50 7.47 -20.58
N PRO A 68 1.40 6.69 -20.52
CA PRO A 68 1.17 5.77 -19.41
C PRO A 68 2.22 4.66 -19.32
N MET A 69 2.74 4.22 -20.47
CA MET A 69 3.80 3.22 -20.53
C MET A 69 5.15 3.83 -20.15
N PHE A 70 5.44 5.03 -20.64
CA PHE A 70 6.63 5.78 -20.28
C PHE A 70 6.68 6.06 -18.78
N ASP A 71 5.59 6.53 -18.19
CA ASP A 71 5.54 6.86 -16.75
C ASP A 71 5.80 5.64 -15.88
N ARG A 72 5.23 4.49 -16.24
CA ARG A 72 5.51 3.21 -15.56
C ARG A 72 6.97 2.78 -15.70
N ALA A 73 7.50 2.83 -16.92
CA ALA A 73 8.88 2.47 -17.18
C ALA A 73 9.86 3.39 -16.45
N PHE A 74 9.55 4.70 -16.39
CA PHE A 74 10.38 5.67 -15.70
C PHE A 74 10.36 5.49 -14.19
N ALA A 75 9.20 5.25 -13.60
CA ALA A 75 9.09 4.99 -12.17
C ALA A 75 9.94 3.77 -11.77
N VAL A 76 9.76 2.66 -12.47
CA VAL A 76 10.53 1.43 -12.22
C VAL A 76 12.04 1.64 -12.42
N PHE A 77 12.42 2.37 -13.47
CA PHE A 77 13.84 2.61 -13.78
C PHE A 77 14.53 3.50 -12.75
N TRP A 78 13.81 4.56 -12.28
CA TRP A 78 14.40 5.53 -11.34
C TRP A 78 14.44 5.00 -9.90
N ASP A 79 13.35 4.43 -9.41
CA ASP A 79 13.28 3.90 -8.05
C ASP A 79 14.33 2.80 -7.82
N ARG A 80 14.73 2.15 -8.89
CA ARG A 80 15.81 1.16 -8.89
C ARG A 80 17.21 1.75 -8.88
N ALA A 81 17.42 2.91 -9.46
CA ALA A 81 18.73 3.59 -9.43
C ALA A 81 19.07 4.08 -8.01
N GLU A 82 18.04 4.39 -7.19
CA GLU A 82 18.23 4.76 -5.79
C GLU A 82 18.39 3.55 -4.85
N ALA A 83 17.83 2.37 -5.22
CA ALA A 83 17.88 1.15 -4.40
C ALA A 83 19.19 0.37 -4.52
N SER A 84 20.06 0.66 -5.49
CA SER A 84 21.32 -0.07 -5.70
C SER A 84 22.41 0.19 -4.64
N ASP A 85 22.13 1.03 -3.65
CA ASP A 85 23.07 1.35 -2.55
C ASP A 85 22.77 0.60 -1.22
N LEU A 86 21.75 -0.26 -1.15
CA LEU A 86 21.40 -0.99 0.08
C LEU A 86 21.02 -2.45 -0.20
N ASP A 87 21.85 -3.33 0.35
CA ASP A 87 21.67 -4.73 0.77
C ASP A 87 21.54 -5.87 -0.26
N ASP A 88 22.53 -6.77 -0.14
CA ASP A 88 22.58 -8.15 -0.66
C ASP A 88 21.48 -9.03 -0.02
N GLU A 89 20.37 -9.29 -0.73
CA GLU A 89 19.48 -10.43 -0.51
C GLU A 89 19.36 -11.23 -1.81
N GLU A 90 19.36 -12.56 -1.69
CA GLU A 90 19.39 -13.54 -2.79
C GLU A 90 18.28 -13.29 -3.82
N ASP A 91 18.66 -12.78 -4.99
CA ASP A 91 17.76 -12.47 -6.10
C ASP A 91 17.61 -13.67 -7.03
N GLU A 92 16.38 -14.08 -7.28
CA GLU A 92 16.05 -15.05 -8.31
C GLU A 92 16.19 -14.41 -9.71
N VAL A 93 17.08 -14.97 -10.52
CA VAL A 93 17.44 -14.45 -11.85
C VAL A 93 16.44 -14.94 -12.91
N VAL A 94 15.49 -14.10 -13.29
CA VAL A 94 14.63 -14.38 -14.46
C VAL A 94 15.36 -13.95 -15.74
N LYS A 95 15.78 -14.91 -16.55
CA LYS A 95 16.38 -14.68 -17.89
C LYS A 95 15.26 -14.43 -18.89
N ILE A 96 15.09 -13.20 -19.35
CA ILE A 96 14.24 -12.91 -20.50
C ILE A 96 15.11 -12.90 -21.74
N THR A 97 14.99 -13.94 -22.57
CA THR A 97 15.60 -13.98 -23.90
C THR A 97 14.70 -13.21 -24.85
N LEU A 98 15.13 -12.04 -25.30
CA LEU A 98 14.49 -11.34 -26.42
C LEU A 98 14.90 -12.06 -27.69
N ALA A 99 14.01 -12.88 -28.24
CA ALA A 99 14.17 -13.38 -29.63
C ALA A 99 13.90 -12.19 -30.53
N THR A 100 14.93 -11.77 -31.28
CA THR A 100 14.75 -10.91 -32.45
C THR A 100 14.41 -11.86 -33.60
N ASP A 101 13.14 -11.85 -34.02
CA ASP A 101 12.74 -12.41 -35.30
C ASP A 101 13.30 -11.49 -36.41
N ASP A 102 14.49 -11.77 -36.87
CA ASP A 102 14.94 -11.37 -38.21
C ASP A 102 14.65 -12.54 -39.14
N GLU A 103 13.49 -12.51 -39.78
CA GLU A 103 13.25 -13.29 -40.99
C GLU A 103 14.06 -12.65 -42.13
N ASP A 104 15.23 -13.19 -42.43
CA ASP A 104 15.75 -13.22 -43.80
C ASP A 104 16.61 -14.47 -44.01
N ASP A 105 16.10 -15.26 -44.93
CA ASP A 105 16.56 -16.44 -45.56
C ASP A 105 18.01 -16.30 -46.10
N ASP A 106 18.95 -17.12 -45.70
CA ASP A 106 19.71 -17.95 -46.67
C ASP A 106 20.68 -18.92 -45.95
N GLY A 107 20.70 -20.17 -46.40
CA GLY A 107 21.45 -21.23 -45.79
C GLY A 107 22.96 -21.05 -45.93
N SER A 108 23.70 -21.30 -44.86
CA SER A 108 25.00 -21.97 -44.90
C SER A 108 25.41 -22.52 -43.52
N ASP A 109 25.74 -23.78 -43.53
CA ASP A 109 26.39 -24.61 -42.51
C ASP A 109 27.69 -23.93 -42.01
N GLY A 110 27.80 -23.70 -40.68
CA GLY A 110 29.03 -23.15 -40.11
C GLY A 110 28.98 -23.15 -38.60
N SER A 111 29.74 -24.05 -37.98
CA SER A 111 30.09 -24.09 -36.56
C SER A 111 30.52 -22.72 -36.03
N GLY A 112 29.61 -22.02 -35.38
CA GLY A 112 29.85 -20.72 -34.71
C GLY A 112 29.93 -20.87 -33.20
N GLU A 113 30.98 -20.31 -32.64
CA GLU A 113 31.19 -20.12 -31.21
C GLU A 113 29.98 -19.39 -30.57
N PRO A 114 29.73 -19.56 -29.26
CA PRO A 114 28.58 -18.92 -28.61
C PRO A 114 28.73 -17.40 -28.71
N ASN A 115 27.83 -16.80 -29.47
CA ASN A 115 27.69 -15.34 -29.56
C ASN A 115 27.41 -14.80 -28.15
N ASP A 116 28.36 -14.02 -27.66
CA ASP A 116 28.27 -13.31 -26.41
C ASP A 116 27.43 -12.03 -26.64
N ASP A 117 26.17 -12.23 -27.03
CA ASP A 117 25.21 -11.16 -27.05
C ASP A 117 24.96 -10.70 -25.62
N PRO A 118 25.06 -9.40 -25.30
CA PRO A 118 24.91 -8.91 -23.96
C PRO A 118 23.48 -9.18 -23.47
N THR A 119 23.29 -10.31 -22.82
CA THR A 119 22.05 -10.68 -22.13
C THR A 119 21.85 -9.67 -21.00
N LEU A 120 20.96 -8.69 -21.19
CA LEU A 120 20.55 -7.77 -20.14
C LEU A 120 19.80 -8.57 -19.09
N THR A 121 20.51 -8.97 -18.06
CA THR A 121 19.92 -9.62 -16.91
C THR A 121 19.21 -8.56 -16.09
N LEU A 122 17.92 -8.36 -16.32
CA LEU A 122 17.05 -7.55 -15.46
C LEU A 122 16.74 -8.41 -14.22
N ARG A 123 17.44 -8.15 -13.13
CA ARG A 123 17.10 -8.75 -11.83
C ARG A 123 15.88 -8.03 -11.29
N PHE A 124 14.71 -8.64 -11.41
CA PHE A 124 13.54 -8.24 -10.64
C PHE A 124 13.50 -9.14 -9.41
N SER A 125 13.47 -8.55 -8.22
CA SER A 125 13.05 -9.31 -7.05
C SER A 125 11.60 -9.75 -7.27
N ALA A 126 11.33 -11.04 -7.15
CA ALA A 126 9.95 -11.57 -7.24
C ALA A 126 9.00 -10.82 -6.29
N VAL A 127 9.53 -10.37 -5.16
CA VAL A 127 8.82 -9.55 -4.17
C VAL A 127 8.43 -8.18 -4.74
N GLU A 128 9.28 -7.54 -5.54
CA GLU A 128 9.01 -6.20 -6.08
C GLU A 128 7.98 -6.24 -7.21
N VAL A 129 8.02 -7.27 -8.04
CA VAL A 129 6.96 -7.54 -9.02
C VAL A 129 5.62 -7.75 -8.31
N LEU A 130 5.63 -8.56 -7.25
CA LEU A 130 4.44 -8.84 -6.45
C LEU A 130 3.88 -7.59 -5.78
N ARG A 131 4.73 -6.67 -5.28
CA ARG A 131 4.30 -5.43 -4.62
C ARG A 131 3.45 -4.53 -5.51
N ASN A 132 3.75 -4.50 -6.81
CA ASN A 132 3.10 -3.60 -7.77
C ASN A 132 2.02 -4.31 -8.61
N LYS A 133 1.95 -5.64 -8.58
CA LYS A 133 0.94 -6.43 -9.29
C LYS A 133 -0.44 -6.20 -8.68
N ASP A 134 -1.47 -6.18 -9.52
CA ASP A 134 -2.87 -6.07 -9.09
C ASP A 134 -3.32 -7.35 -8.39
N PHE A 135 -3.97 -7.23 -7.23
CA PHE A 135 -4.47 -8.37 -6.45
C PHE A 135 -5.46 -9.26 -7.21
N GLY A 136 -6.21 -8.69 -8.15
CA GLY A 136 -7.10 -9.47 -9.01
C GLY A 136 -6.39 -10.42 -9.96
N ALA A 137 -5.08 -10.22 -10.17
CA ALA A 137 -4.22 -11.05 -11.02
C ALA A 137 -3.32 -12.02 -10.21
N TYR A 138 -3.45 -12.07 -8.88
CA TYR A 138 -2.67 -12.98 -8.04
C TYR A 138 -3.16 -14.41 -8.15
N ASP A 139 -2.22 -15.35 -8.21
CA ASP A 139 -2.48 -16.75 -7.95
C ASP A 139 -2.43 -17.10 -6.45
N ASP A 140 -2.67 -18.36 -6.11
CA ASP A 140 -2.75 -18.77 -4.70
C ASP A 140 -1.36 -18.72 -4.02
N GLU A 141 -0.25 -18.99 -4.72
CA GLU A 141 1.13 -18.93 -4.19
C GLU A 141 1.53 -17.47 -3.93
N GLU A 142 1.23 -16.59 -4.85
CA GLU A 142 1.44 -15.13 -4.71
C GLU A 142 0.63 -14.54 -3.55
N LEU A 143 -0.60 -15.03 -3.35
CA LEU A 143 -1.43 -14.63 -2.20
C LEU A 143 -0.83 -15.09 -0.86
N GLU A 144 -0.20 -16.26 -0.80
CA GLU A 144 0.49 -16.73 0.41
C GLU A 144 1.73 -15.89 0.70
N LEU A 145 2.53 -15.57 -0.32
CA LEU A 145 3.69 -14.70 -0.18
C LEU A 145 3.26 -13.29 0.26
N ALA A 146 2.23 -12.73 -0.37
CA ALA A 146 1.66 -11.45 0.04
C ALA A 146 1.16 -11.47 1.49
N GLN A 147 0.57 -12.57 1.95
CA GLN A 147 0.17 -12.75 3.35
C GLN A 147 1.38 -12.65 4.30
N GLN A 148 2.50 -13.27 3.96
CA GLN A 148 3.72 -13.20 4.76
C GLN A 148 4.24 -11.76 4.83
N LEU A 149 4.27 -11.03 3.71
CA LEU A 149 4.67 -9.64 3.64
C LEU A 149 3.71 -8.74 4.43
N MET A 150 2.39 -8.91 4.26
CA MET A 150 1.38 -8.18 5.02
C MET A 150 1.48 -8.42 6.54
N SER A 151 1.89 -9.62 6.97
CA SER A 151 2.07 -9.94 8.39
C SER A 151 3.20 -9.14 9.05
N ARG A 152 4.16 -8.63 8.26
CA ARG A 152 5.26 -7.77 8.72
C ARG A 152 4.85 -6.30 8.83
N LEU A 153 3.71 -5.90 8.27
CA LEU A 153 3.25 -4.52 8.31
C LEU A 153 2.96 -4.06 9.74
N ARG A 154 3.48 -2.89 10.09
CA ARG A 154 3.27 -2.29 11.40
C ARG A 154 2.08 -1.33 11.38
N PHE A 155 0.97 -1.74 11.92
CA PHE A 155 -0.22 -0.90 12.07
C PHE A 155 -0.15 -0.01 13.34
N ALA A 156 0.98 0.61 13.59
CA ALA A 156 1.18 1.48 14.75
C ALA A 156 0.54 2.85 14.45
N GLY A 157 -0.70 3.06 14.84
CA GLY A 157 -1.30 4.39 14.74
C GLY A 157 -0.78 5.35 15.81
N PRO A 158 -1.01 6.67 15.66
CA PRO A 158 -0.57 7.67 16.62
C PRO A 158 -1.11 7.37 18.02
N PRO A 159 -0.28 7.54 19.06
CA PRO A 159 -0.72 7.28 20.42
C PRO A 159 -1.78 8.29 20.85
N ARG A 160 -2.68 7.84 21.69
CA ARG A 160 -3.66 8.68 22.39
C ARG A 160 -3.31 8.74 23.86
N ARG A 161 -3.20 9.94 24.40
CA ARG A 161 -3.04 10.13 25.85
C ARG A 161 -4.19 9.46 26.60
N SER A 162 -3.83 8.60 27.56
CA SER A 162 -4.77 7.83 28.35
C SER A 162 -5.02 8.53 29.67
N TYR A 163 -6.25 8.45 30.20
CA TYR A 163 -6.54 8.85 31.58
C TYR A 163 -6.04 7.84 32.61
N ARG A 164 -5.52 6.67 32.17
CA ARG A 164 -4.90 5.71 33.09
C ARG A 164 -3.44 6.10 33.30
N PHE A 165 -3.09 6.23 34.58
CA PHE A 165 -1.73 6.55 34.99
C PHE A 165 -0.89 5.26 35.05
N ARG A 166 0.38 5.39 34.74
CA ARG A 166 1.41 4.36 34.91
C ARG A 166 2.52 4.86 35.83
N PRO A 167 3.21 3.95 36.59
CA PRO A 167 4.36 4.34 37.38
C PRO A 167 5.41 5.03 36.53
N SER A 168 6.02 6.09 37.05
CA SER A 168 7.07 6.85 36.38
C SER A 168 8.04 7.38 37.42
N SER A 169 9.33 7.47 37.09
CA SER A 169 10.35 8.09 37.95
C SER A 169 10.25 9.62 37.98
N HIS A 170 9.67 10.20 36.92
CA HIS A 170 9.57 11.68 36.76
C HIS A 170 8.11 12.12 36.49
N GLY A 171 7.16 11.36 37.01
CA GLY A 171 5.75 11.65 36.80
C GLY A 171 5.30 12.96 37.45
N SER A 172 4.27 13.59 36.86
CA SER A 172 3.70 14.84 37.35
C SER A 172 2.72 14.67 38.52
N ARG A 173 2.31 13.44 38.85
CA ARG A 173 1.35 13.12 39.90
C ARG A 173 1.93 12.13 40.88
N PRO A 174 1.83 12.36 42.22
CA PRO A 174 2.27 11.39 43.20
C PRO A 174 1.37 10.13 43.21
N ASP A 175 2.00 8.95 43.25
CA ASP A 175 1.31 7.69 43.47
C ASP A 175 1.25 7.41 44.96
N LEU A 176 0.23 7.96 45.61
CA LEU A 176 0.01 7.78 47.06
C LEU A 176 -0.15 6.32 47.44
N ARG A 177 -0.80 5.51 46.56
CA ARG A 177 -1.06 4.10 46.84
C ARG A 177 0.21 3.26 46.85
N ALA A 178 1.11 3.49 45.89
CA ALA A 178 2.41 2.81 45.84
C ALA A 178 3.30 3.31 47.00
N THR A 179 3.32 4.61 47.27
CA THR A 179 4.09 5.22 48.38
C THR A 179 3.65 4.64 49.74
N LEU A 180 2.35 4.63 50.05
CA LEU A 180 1.82 4.08 51.30
C LEU A 180 2.07 2.58 51.44
N ARG A 181 1.88 1.80 50.36
CA ARG A 181 2.13 0.35 50.41
C ARG A 181 3.60 0.07 50.79
N THR A 182 4.54 0.82 50.22
CA THR A 182 5.97 0.66 50.52
C THR A 182 6.30 1.16 51.92
N ALA A 183 5.69 2.25 52.37
CA ALA A 183 5.87 2.80 53.71
C ALA A 183 5.43 1.82 54.79
N ILE A 184 4.28 1.16 54.62
CA ILE A 184 3.79 0.16 55.58
C ILE A 184 4.78 -1.01 55.70
N GLY A 185 5.39 -1.47 54.58
CA GLY A 185 6.44 -2.48 54.60
C GLY A 185 7.77 -2.04 55.20
N ALA A 186 8.00 -0.72 55.36
CA ALA A 186 9.19 -0.11 55.92
C ALA A 186 9.00 0.51 57.31
N GLY A 187 8.06 -0.01 58.09
CA GLY A 187 7.80 0.46 59.44
C GLY A 187 6.90 1.69 59.54
N GLY A 188 6.20 2.08 58.48
CA GLY A 188 5.21 3.19 58.47
C GLY A 188 5.73 4.53 57.93
N GLU A 189 7.03 4.66 57.73
CA GLU A 189 7.61 5.89 57.20
C GLU A 189 7.76 5.89 55.68
N PRO A 190 7.31 6.93 54.95
CA PRO A 190 7.43 7.02 53.50
C PRO A 190 8.85 7.47 53.08
N ILE A 191 9.81 6.56 53.14
CA ILE A 191 11.20 6.82 52.76
C ILE A 191 11.32 7.09 51.25
N ARG A 192 10.46 6.48 50.44
CA ARG A 192 10.49 6.60 48.98
C ARG A 192 9.15 7.07 48.44
N ARG A 193 9.14 8.17 47.68
CA ARG A 193 7.96 8.67 46.98
C ARG A 193 7.88 8.08 45.59
N TYR A 194 6.71 7.58 45.23
CA TYR A 194 6.40 7.06 43.91
C TYR A 194 5.58 8.08 43.13
N TRP A 195 5.85 8.15 41.85
CA TRP A 195 5.20 9.05 40.93
C TRP A 195 4.52 8.29 39.82
N GLN A 196 3.57 8.92 39.15
CA GLN A 196 2.85 8.37 38.03
C GLN A 196 2.61 9.43 36.98
N GLU A 197 2.54 8.99 35.72
CA GLU A 197 2.25 9.82 34.58
C GLU A 197 1.10 9.24 33.74
N PRO A 198 0.38 10.08 32.94
CA PRO A 198 -0.62 9.55 32.01
C PRO A 198 0.04 8.59 31.03
N GLY A 199 -0.50 7.40 30.91
CA GLY A 199 -0.02 6.43 29.93
C GLY A 199 -0.50 6.76 28.53
N ASP A 200 0.24 6.32 27.52
CA ASP A 200 -0.20 6.36 26.14
C ASP A 200 -0.83 5.04 25.72
N ARG A 201 -1.79 5.11 24.81
CA ARG A 201 -2.46 3.97 24.22
C ARG A 201 -2.58 4.15 22.72
N LEU A 202 -2.38 3.08 21.97
CA LEU A 202 -2.69 3.10 20.55
C LEU A 202 -4.18 3.41 20.33
N ARG A 203 -4.47 4.24 19.35
CA ARG A 203 -5.85 4.49 18.90
C ARG A 203 -6.44 3.18 18.39
N ARG A 204 -7.73 2.98 18.57
CA ARG A 204 -8.43 1.82 17.98
C ARG A 204 -8.39 1.93 16.47
N LEU A 205 -8.21 0.81 15.79
CA LEU A 205 -8.37 0.67 14.36
C LEU A 205 -9.69 -0.08 14.10
N VAL A 206 -10.52 0.47 13.25
CA VAL A 206 -11.77 -0.16 12.80
C VAL A 206 -11.68 -0.36 11.31
N LEU A 207 -11.81 -1.60 10.86
CA LEU A 207 -11.75 -1.99 9.46
C LEU A 207 -13.16 -2.41 9.01
N LEU A 208 -13.69 -1.76 8.00
CA LEU A 208 -14.99 -2.00 7.40
C LEU A 208 -14.75 -2.51 5.98
N LEU A 209 -14.86 -3.82 5.77
CA LEU A 209 -14.57 -4.50 4.51
C LEU A 209 -15.84 -4.76 3.73
N ASP A 210 -15.95 -4.21 2.54
CA ASP A 210 -16.99 -4.52 1.58
C ASP A 210 -16.77 -5.89 0.95
N VAL A 211 -17.81 -6.71 0.96
CA VAL A 211 -17.81 -8.09 0.43
C VAL A 211 -18.75 -8.23 -0.77
N SER A 212 -18.94 -7.14 -1.52
CA SER A 212 -19.75 -7.13 -2.75
C SER A 212 -19.13 -7.96 -3.87
N GLY A 213 -19.93 -8.34 -4.87
CA GLY A 213 -19.43 -9.07 -6.04
C GLY A 213 -18.40 -8.29 -6.87
N SER A 214 -18.48 -6.96 -6.90
CA SER A 214 -17.46 -6.11 -7.56
C SER A 214 -16.12 -6.13 -6.84
N MET A 215 -16.11 -6.40 -5.54
CA MET A 215 -14.91 -6.53 -4.72
C MET A 215 -14.31 -7.94 -4.74
N GLU A 216 -14.98 -8.94 -5.36
CA GLU A 216 -14.56 -10.34 -5.32
C GLU A 216 -13.09 -10.57 -5.73
N PRO A 217 -12.55 -9.93 -6.80
CA PRO A 217 -11.14 -10.12 -7.17
C PRO A 217 -10.16 -9.66 -6.09
N TYR A 218 -10.55 -8.66 -5.28
CA TYR A 218 -9.72 -8.05 -4.24
C TYR A 218 -10.01 -8.62 -2.85
N ALA A 219 -11.15 -9.26 -2.66
CA ALA A 219 -11.66 -9.66 -1.36
C ALA A 219 -10.71 -10.58 -0.59
N ARG A 220 -10.06 -11.53 -1.28
CA ARG A 220 -9.10 -12.45 -0.66
C ARG A 220 -7.89 -11.72 -0.10
N ALA A 221 -7.25 -10.84 -0.89
CA ALA A 221 -6.09 -10.07 -0.48
C ALA A 221 -6.45 -9.09 0.65
N MET A 222 -7.57 -8.38 0.52
CA MET A 222 -8.04 -7.45 1.55
C MET A 222 -8.39 -8.14 2.86
N LEU A 223 -8.99 -9.33 2.81
CA LEU A 223 -9.29 -10.11 4.01
C LEU A 223 -8.01 -10.60 4.69
N ARG A 224 -6.98 -10.98 3.92
CA ARG A 224 -5.64 -11.31 4.44
C ARG A 224 -4.99 -10.08 5.10
N PHE A 225 -5.11 -8.91 4.51
CA PHE A 225 -4.65 -7.66 5.13
C PHE A 225 -5.38 -7.36 6.43
N VAL A 226 -6.72 -7.49 6.46
CA VAL A 226 -7.53 -7.30 7.67
C VAL A 226 -7.14 -8.31 8.75
N HIS A 227 -6.89 -9.58 8.37
CA HIS A 227 -6.37 -10.60 9.27
C HIS A 227 -5.01 -10.22 9.85
N ALA A 228 -4.06 -9.79 9.02
CA ALA A 228 -2.74 -9.34 9.47
C ALA A 228 -2.84 -8.17 10.47
N ALA A 229 -3.75 -7.23 10.23
CA ALA A 229 -4.01 -6.11 11.14
C ALA A 229 -4.61 -6.57 12.48
N VAL A 230 -5.55 -7.53 12.46
CA VAL A 230 -6.18 -8.08 13.67
C VAL A 230 -5.19 -8.91 14.49
N ALA A 231 -4.38 -9.74 13.84
CA ALA A 231 -3.39 -10.61 14.49
C ALA A 231 -2.18 -9.82 15.00
N GLY A 232 -1.73 -8.81 14.25
CA GLY A 232 -0.51 -8.04 14.54
C GLY A 232 -0.71 -6.86 15.49
N ARG A 233 -1.94 -6.44 15.78
CA ARG A 233 -2.20 -5.23 16.55
C ARG A 233 -3.29 -5.41 17.60
N GLN A 234 -3.04 -4.88 18.78
CA GLN A 234 -4.07 -4.76 19.81
C GLN A 234 -5.12 -3.69 19.45
N ARG A 235 -6.38 -3.91 19.80
CA ARG A 235 -7.50 -2.99 19.64
C ARG A 235 -7.89 -2.75 18.18
N VAL A 236 -7.92 -3.79 17.39
CA VAL A 236 -8.50 -3.80 16.05
C VAL A 236 -9.90 -4.40 16.11
N GLU A 237 -10.81 -3.82 15.35
CA GLU A 237 -12.17 -4.33 15.14
C GLU A 237 -12.41 -4.43 13.64
N ALA A 238 -12.94 -5.54 13.20
CA ALA A 238 -13.21 -5.82 11.80
C ALA A 238 -14.69 -6.17 11.58
N PHE A 239 -15.24 -5.58 10.53
CA PHE A 239 -16.63 -5.80 10.11
C PHE A 239 -16.68 -6.03 8.60
N ALA A 240 -17.54 -6.92 8.16
CA ALA A 240 -17.90 -7.11 6.77
C ALA A 240 -19.20 -6.34 6.45
N LEU A 241 -19.17 -5.61 5.34
CA LEU A 241 -20.28 -4.86 4.78
C LEU A 241 -20.86 -5.66 3.59
N GLY A 242 -22.04 -6.15 3.71
CA GLY A 242 -22.75 -6.89 2.68
C GLY A 242 -24.20 -6.40 2.57
N THR A 243 -25.14 -7.30 2.44
CA THR A 243 -26.57 -6.97 2.60
C THR A 243 -26.88 -6.55 4.03
N ARG A 244 -26.04 -6.99 4.98
CA ARG A 244 -26.07 -6.61 6.40
C ARG A 244 -24.66 -6.49 6.95
N LEU A 245 -24.54 -5.77 8.06
CA LEU A 245 -23.29 -5.62 8.79
C LEU A 245 -22.99 -6.89 9.60
N THR A 246 -21.78 -7.45 9.46
CA THR A 246 -21.33 -8.62 10.22
C THR A 246 -20.00 -8.34 10.90
N ARG A 247 -19.91 -8.46 12.21
CA ARG A 247 -18.64 -8.34 12.94
C ARG A 247 -17.85 -9.63 12.83
N VAL A 248 -16.62 -9.56 12.31
CA VAL A 248 -15.74 -10.69 12.02
C VAL A 248 -14.42 -10.67 12.82
N THR A 249 -14.32 -9.79 13.82
CA THR A 249 -13.10 -9.63 14.63
C THR A 249 -12.67 -10.93 15.31
N LYS A 250 -13.63 -11.72 15.80
CA LYS A 250 -13.33 -12.96 16.54
C LYS A 250 -12.80 -14.05 15.63
N GLU A 251 -13.40 -14.18 14.47
CA GLU A 251 -13.07 -15.15 13.43
C GLU A 251 -11.66 -14.88 12.90
N LEU A 252 -11.32 -13.62 12.71
CA LEU A 252 -10.00 -13.19 12.23
C LEU A 252 -8.89 -13.20 13.30
N ASN A 253 -9.18 -13.48 14.54
CA ASN A 253 -8.18 -13.53 15.61
C ASN A 253 -7.42 -14.88 15.70
N SER A 254 -7.67 -15.82 14.78
CA SER A 254 -6.90 -17.05 14.65
C SER A 254 -5.48 -16.76 14.20
N ARG A 255 -4.49 -17.51 14.73
CA ARG A 255 -3.10 -17.42 14.23
C ARG A 255 -2.91 -18.05 12.86
N ASP A 256 -3.77 -18.98 12.51
CA ASP A 256 -3.81 -19.63 11.21
C ASP A 256 -4.65 -18.77 10.26
N PRO A 257 -4.04 -18.18 9.22
CA PRO A 257 -4.73 -17.29 8.27
C PRO A 257 -5.86 -18.00 7.54
N ASP A 258 -5.64 -19.21 7.05
CA ASP A 258 -6.62 -19.93 6.25
C ASP A 258 -7.84 -20.36 7.08
N LYS A 259 -7.60 -20.72 8.33
CA LYS A 259 -8.68 -20.98 9.28
C LYS A 259 -9.48 -19.69 9.57
N ALA A 260 -8.79 -18.58 9.78
CA ALA A 260 -9.42 -17.28 10.01
C ALA A 260 -10.30 -16.86 8.82
N LEU A 261 -9.77 -17.00 7.60
CA LEU A 261 -10.45 -16.66 6.36
C LEU A 261 -11.70 -17.53 6.15
N ARG A 262 -11.59 -18.86 6.34
CA ARG A 262 -12.74 -19.77 6.25
C ARG A 262 -13.83 -19.41 7.26
N GLN A 263 -13.46 -19.19 8.53
CA GLN A 263 -14.43 -18.82 9.56
C GLN A 263 -15.10 -17.48 9.29
N ALA A 264 -14.36 -16.49 8.77
CA ALA A 264 -14.93 -15.21 8.38
C ALA A 264 -15.89 -15.36 7.19
N SER A 265 -15.53 -16.17 6.19
CA SER A 265 -16.39 -16.44 5.03
C SER A 265 -17.67 -17.20 5.42
N GLU A 266 -17.60 -18.17 6.30
CA GLU A 266 -18.76 -18.89 6.82
C GLU A 266 -19.70 -17.98 7.62
N ARG A 267 -19.15 -16.98 8.31
CA ARG A 267 -19.91 -16.03 9.11
C ARG A 267 -20.67 -15.00 8.26
N VAL A 268 -20.14 -14.68 7.08
CA VAL A 268 -20.75 -13.73 6.13
C VAL A 268 -21.58 -14.52 5.11
N HIS A 269 -22.87 -14.65 5.37
CA HIS A 269 -23.76 -15.48 4.55
C HIS A 269 -24.03 -14.92 3.14
N ASP A 270 -23.81 -13.64 2.91
CA ASP A 270 -24.15 -12.93 1.66
C ASP A 270 -22.89 -12.48 0.92
N TRP A 271 -21.88 -13.34 0.85
CA TRP A 271 -20.68 -13.12 0.05
C TRP A 271 -21.08 -13.01 -1.44
N SER A 272 -20.74 -11.93 -2.10
CA SER A 272 -21.17 -11.61 -3.48
C SER A 272 -22.61 -11.13 -3.61
N GLY A 273 -23.37 -10.91 -2.55
CA GLY A 273 -24.64 -10.18 -2.56
C GLY A 273 -24.42 -8.69 -2.90
N GLY A 274 -25.48 -7.99 -3.27
CA GLY A 274 -25.36 -6.53 -3.48
C GLY A 274 -25.23 -5.80 -2.16
N THR A 275 -24.16 -5.02 -1.98
CA THR A 275 -23.91 -4.28 -0.75
C THR A 275 -24.81 -3.05 -0.61
N ARG A 276 -25.30 -2.81 0.59
CA ARG A 276 -25.98 -1.59 1.00
C ARG A 276 -25.10 -0.83 1.99
N LEU A 277 -24.09 -0.13 1.45
CA LEU A 277 -23.07 0.54 2.25
C LEU A 277 -23.69 1.53 3.24
N GLY A 278 -24.62 2.36 2.79
CA GLY A 278 -25.32 3.33 3.62
C GLY A 278 -26.03 2.69 4.82
N GLU A 279 -26.75 1.58 4.58
CA GLU A 279 -27.45 0.82 5.63
C GLU A 279 -26.49 0.14 6.61
N CYS A 280 -25.43 -0.49 6.09
CA CYS A 280 -24.41 -1.12 6.93
C CYS A 280 -23.70 -0.10 7.82
N LEU A 281 -23.35 1.07 7.27
CA LEU A 281 -22.75 2.16 8.04
C LEU A 281 -23.73 2.74 9.08
N ARG A 282 -25.02 2.81 8.76
CA ARG A 282 -26.04 3.19 9.73
C ARG A 282 -26.08 2.22 10.90
N MET A 283 -26.14 0.91 10.63
CA MET A 283 -26.10 -0.12 11.66
C MET A 283 -24.82 -0.03 12.48
N PHE A 284 -23.67 0.14 11.82
CA PHE A 284 -22.39 0.32 12.53
C PHE A 284 -22.42 1.54 13.45
N ASN A 285 -22.86 2.68 12.94
CA ASN A 285 -22.91 3.93 13.69
C ASN A 285 -23.81 3.84 14.92
N ASP A 286 -24.98 3.23 14.78
CA ASP A 286 -26.00 3.16 15.81
C ASP A 286 -25.68 2.11 16.90
N GLU A 287 -25.15 0.95 16.51
CA GLU A 287 -24.90 -0.16 17.45
C GLU A 287 -23.51 -0.09 18.08
N TRP A 288 -22.45 0.24 17.31
CA TRP A 288 -21.06 0.16 17.77
C TRP A 288 -20.27 1.46 17.63
N GLY A 289 -20.51 2.26 16.57
CA GLY A 289 -19.64 3.31 16.11
C GLY A 289 -19.61 4.53 17.01
N ILE A 290 -20.68 5.32 16.95
CA ILE A 290 -20.73 6.69 17.47
C ILE A 290 -20.47 6.78 18.98
N ARG A 291 -21.07 5.88 19.75
CA ARG A 291 -20.95 5.84 21.22
C ARG A 291 -19.80 5.00 21.73
N GLY A 292 -19.12 4.25 20.84
CA GLY A 292 -18.16 3.24 21.26
C GLY A 292 -16.89 3.13 20.41
N LEU A 293 -16.94 2.30 19.37
CA LEU A 293 -15.75 1.83 18.68
C LEU A 293 -15.09 2.91 17.81
N ALA A 294 -15.88 3.76 17.14
CA ALA A 294 -15.36 4.76 16.23
C ALA A 294 -14.85 6.03 16.95
N ARG A 295 -15.25 6.27 18.20
CA ARG A 295 -14.90 7.51 18.90
C ARG A 295 -13.38 7.66 19.12
N GLY A 296 -12.78 8.60 18.38
CA GLY A 296 -11.34 8.87 18.37
C GLY A 296 -10.52 7.70 17.84
N ALA A 297 -11.13 6.82 17.05
CA ALA A 297 -10.50 5.71 16.34
C ALA A 297 -10.04 6.17 14.95
N ILE A 298 -9.16 5.37 14.35
CA ILE A 298 -8.91 5.38 12.92
C ILE A 298 -9.91 4.40 12.31
N VAL A 299 -10.71 4.84 11.35
CA VAL A 299 -11.68 4.01 10.65
C VAL A 299 -11.27 3.92 9.19
N VAL A 300 -11.14 2.69 8.69
CA VAL A 300 -10.78 2.40 7.29
C VAL A 300 -11.96 1.68 6.65
N VAL A 301 -12.46 2.23 5.56
CA VAL A 301 -13.47 1.63 4.69
C VAL A 301 -12.75 1.09 3.47
N LEU A 302 -12.88 -0.21 3.21
CA LEU A 302 -12.30 -0.93 2.08
C LEU A 302 -13.43 -1.28 1.11
N SER A 303 -13.65 -0.46 0.08
CA SER A 303 -14.78 -0.60 -0.86
C SER A 303 -14.53 0.18 -2.14
N ASP A 304 -15.06 -0.29 -3.26
CA ASP A 304 -15.11 0.44 -4.54
C ASP A 304 -16.15 1.59 -4.54
N GLY A 305 -17.01 1.64 -3.52
CA GLY A 305 -18.04 2.65 -3.34
C GLY A 305 -19.31 2.40 -4.16
N TRP A 306 -19.47 1.19 -4.70
CA TRP A 306 -20.68 0.83 -5.43
C TRP A 306 -21.79 0.42 -4.46
N ASP A 307 -22.66 1.36 -4.14
CA ASP A 307 -23.80 1.16 -3.22
C ASP A 307 -25.11 0.93 -3.99
N ARG A 308 -25.84 -0.12 -3.63
CA ARG A 308 -27.21 -0.35 -4.11
C ARG A 308 -28.27 0.42 -3.33
N GLY A 309 -27.86 1.04 -2.23
CA GLY A 309 -28.73 1.85 -1.38
C GLY A 309 -28.91 3.28 -1.90
N ASP A 310 -29.49 4.13 -1.03
CA ASP A 310 -29.62 5.55 -1.29
C ASP A 310 -28.30 6.27 -0.97
N PRO A 311 -27.64 6.92 -1.95
CA PRO A 311 -26.41 7.68 -1.72
C PRO A 311 -26.52 8.76 -0.65
N VAL A 312 -27.72 9.32 -0.45
CA VAL A 312 -27.95 10.32 0.60
C VAL A 312 -27.74 9.70 1.99
N VAL A 313 -28.23 8.47 2.19
CA VAL A 313 -28.04 7.74 3.45
C VAL A 313 -26.54 7.50 3.68
N LEU A 314 -25.81 7.04 2.65
CA LEU A 314 -24.37 6.82 2.75
C LEU A 314 -23.63 8.10 3.14
N GLY A 315 -23.88 9.22 2.46
CA GLY A 315 -23.27 10.52 2.76
C GLY A 315 -23.57 11.00 4.19
N GLU A 316 -24.82 10.82 4.66
CA GLU A 316 -25.19 11.17 6.03
C GLU A 316 -24.42 10.31 7.06
N GLN A 317 -24.31 9.01 6.84
CA GLN A 317 -23.61 8.13 7.76
C GLN A 317 -22.10 8.40 7.78
N MET A 318 -21.49 8.69 6.64
CA MET A 318 -20.09 9.12 6.55
C MET A 318 -19.85 10.42 7.30
N ARG A 319 -20.72 11.41 7.14
CA ARG A 319 -20.67 12.67 7.91
C ARG A 319 -20.76 12.43 9.42
N ARG A 320 -21.66 11.54 9.87
CA ARG A 320 -21.78 11.18 11.29
C ARG A 320 -20.49 10.54 11.81
N LEU A 321 -19.90 9.65 11.00
CA LEU A 321 -18.68 8.92 11.33
C LEU A 321 -17.48 9.86 11.44
N GLN A 322 -17.26 10.74 10.45
CA GLN A 322 -16.17 11.72 10.42
C GLN A 322 -16.13 12.59 11.67
N ARG A 323 -17.30 13.01 12.21
CA ARG A 323 -17.37 13.86 13.40
C ARG A 323 -16.82 13.23 14.68
N VAL A 324 -16.76 11.93 14.77
CA VAL A 324 -16.36 11.20 15.98
C VAL A 324 -15.03 10.46 15.83
N THR A 325 -14.60 10.19 14.62
CA THR A 325 -13.34 9.52 14.32
C THR A 325 -12.15 10.45 14.56
N TYR A 326 -10.99 9.88 14.70
CA TYR A 326 -9.73 10.61 14.64
C TYR A 326 -9.30 10.81 13.20
N ASP A 327 -9.51 9.77 12.38
CA ASP A 327 -9.15 9.73 10.98
C ASP A 327 -10.10 8.77 10.25
N LEU A 328 -10.60 9.16 9.10
CA LEU A 328 -11.51 8.38 8.26
C LEU A 328 -10.89 8.18 6.89
N ILE A 329 -10.44 6.95 6.65
CA ILE A 329 -9.70 6.55 5.45
C ILE A 329 -10.62 5.73 4.56
N TRP A 330 -10.61 6.01 3.27
CA TRP A 330 -11.28 5.18 2.27
C TRP A 330 -10.23 4.58 1.33
N VAL A 331 -10.27 3.26 1.19
CA VAL A 331 -9.42 2.48 0.30
C VAL A 331 -10.26 1.95 -0.84
N ASN A 332 -9.90 2.34 -2.06
CA ASN A 332 -10.61 1.90 -3.26
C ASN A 332 -9.64 1.19 -4.22
N PRO A 333 -9.82 -0.12 -4.49
CA PRO A 333 -8.95 -0.85 -5.39
C PRO A 333 -9.03 -0.38 -6.85
N LEU A 334 -10.16 0.20 -7.27
CA LEU A 334 -10.36 0.66 -8.65
C LEU A 334 -9.80 2.06 -8.92
N LYS A 335 -9.31 2.78 -7.90
CA LYS A 335 -8.79 4.15 -8.03
C LYS A 335 -7.65 4.26 -9.04
N VAL A 336 -6.87 3.21 -9.23
CA VAL A 336 -5.70 3.15 -10.12
C VAL A 336 -6.10 3.04 -11.61
N THR A 337 -7.34 2.68 -11.91
CA THR A 337 -7.80 2.53 -13.29
C THR A 337 -7.64 3.86 -14.04
N PRO A 338 -6.94 3.91 -15.19
CA PRO A 338 -6.81 5.12 -15.99
C PRO A 338 -8.18 5.71 -16.34
N GLY A 339 -8.38 6.99 -16.06
CA GLY A 339 -9.66 7.65 -16.25
C GLY A 339 -10.69 7.40 -15.13
N TYR A 340 -10.27 6.80 -14.00
CA TYR A 340 -11.15 6.67 -12.84
C TYR A 340 -11.66 8.04 -12.43
N ALA A 341 -12.95 8.20 -12.49
CA ALA A 341 -13.67 9.26 -11.82
C ALA A 341 -14.60 8.61 -10.79
N PRO A 342 -14.88 9.22 -9.65
CA PRO A 342 -15.79 8.68 -8.64
C PRO A 342 -17.26 8.75 -9.13
N LEU A 343 -17.51 8.06 -10.27
CA LEU A 343 -18.82 8.04 -10.95
C LEU A 343 -19.83 7.19 -10.19
N ALA A 344 -19.39 6.26 -9.34
CA ALA A 344 -20.26 5.56 -8.43
C ALA A 344 -20.94 6.57 -7.51
N ARG A 345 -22.27 6.64 -7.56
CA ARG A 345 -23.07 7.61 -6.79
C ARG A 345 -22.79 7.52 -5.29
N GLY A 346 -22.53 6.31 -4.80
CA GLY A 346 -22.14 6.06 -3.41
C GLY A 346 -20.78 6.71 -3.10
N MET A 347 -19.75 6.51 -3.95
CA MET A 347 -18.44 7.11 -3.76
C MET A 347 -18.49 8.64 -3.77
N ALA A 348 -19.21 9.24 -4.72
CA ALA A 348 -19.40 10.68 -4.80
C ALA A 348 -20.05 11.26 -3.53
N ALA A 349 -20.99 10.54 -2.91
CA ALA A 349 -21.64 10.94 -1.67
C ALA A 349 -20.74 10.78 -0.43
N ALA A 350 -19.84 9.79 -0.42
CA ALA A 350 -18.94 9.50 0.69
C ALA A 350 -17.71 10.40 0.72
N LEU A 351 -17.12 10.70 -0.44
CA LEU A 351 -15.82 11.35 -0.63
C LEU A 351 -15.66 12.69 0.12
N PRO A 352 -16.68 13.58 0.22
CA PRO A 352 -16.58 14.84 0.96
C PRO A 352 -16.26 14.67 2.46
N TYR A 353 -16.46 13.48 3.01
CA TYR A 353 -16.30 13.17 4.44
C TYR A 353 -15.10 12.28 4.72
N VAL A 354 -14.29 11.97 3.71
CA VAL A 354 -13.09 11.13 3.80
C VAL A 354 -11.88 12.03 4.03
N ASP A 355 -11.08 11.72 5.05
CA ASP A 355 -9.85 12.45 5.35
C ASP A 355 -8.70 12.01 4.43
N HIS A 356 -8.61 10.70 4.13
CA HIS A 356 -7.62 10.13 3.21
C HIS A 356 -8.27 9.15 2.24
N PHE A 357 -8.03 9.37 0.94
CA PHE A 357 -8.49 8.48 -0.12
C PHE A 357 -7.29 7.76 -0.74
N VAL A 358 -7.15 6.46 -0.44
CA VAL A 358 -5.98 5.62 -0.76
C VAL A 358 -6.34 4.57 -1.81
N GLU A 359 -5.37 4.14 -2.57
CA GLU A 359 -5.49 3.00 -3.48
C GLU A 359 -5.52 1.68 -2.69
N GLY A 360 -6.04 0.61 -3.30
CA GLY A 360 -6.20 -0.66 -2.63
C GLY A 360 -5.94 -1.88 -3.52
N HIS A 361 -5.34 -1.71 -4.69
CA HIS A 361 -5.22 -2.75 -5.72
C HIS A 361 -3.97 -3.63 -5.57
N SER A 362 -2.94 -3.20 -4.83
CA SER A 362 -1.64 -3.84 -4.76
C SER A 362 -1.06 -3.87 -3.34
N LEU A 363 -0.02 -4.68 -3.12
CA LEU A 363 0.69 -4.74 -1.84
C LEU A 363 1.33 -3.39 -1.49
N ALA A 364 1.91 -2.67 -2.47
CA ALA A 364 2.45 -1.33 -2.27
C ALA A 364 1.38 -0.35 -1.75
N ALA A 365 0.16 -0.41 -2.29
CA ALA A 365 -0.95 0.39 -1.80
C ALA A 365 -1.35 0.02 -0.35
N MET A 366 -1.24 -1.24 0.05
CA MET A 366 -1.47 -1.67 1.43
C MET A 366 -0.38 -1.20 2.39
N GLU A 367 0.86 -1.12 1.93
CA GLU A 367 1.98 -0.53 2.68
C GLU A 367 1.77 0.98 2.88
N GLU A 368 1.35 1.68 1.85
CA GLU A 368 0.97 3.11 1.95
C GLU A 368 -0.17 3.30 2.95
N LEU A 369 -1.21 2.47 2.89
CA LEU A 369 -2.28 2.49 3.88
C LEU A 369 -1.75 2.29 5.31
N ALA A 370 -0.83 1.35 5.52
CA ALA A 370 -0.21 1.13 6.83
C ALA A 370 0.56 2.37 7.31
N ASN A 371 1.26 3.07 6.40
CA ASN A 371 1.95 4.34 6.69
C ASN A 371 0.96 5.47 7.02
N VAL A 372 -0.15 5.59 6.30
CA VAL A 372 -1.22 6.55 6.61
C VAL A 372 -1.80 6.27 7.99
N ILE A 373 -2.10 5.00 8.31
CA ILE A 373 -2.57 4.58 9.65
C ILE A 373 -1.54 4.91 10.74
N ALA A 374 -0.25 4.78 10.46
CA ALA A 374 0.82 5.14 11.39
C ALA A 374 0.94 6.65 11.62
N GLY A 375 0.26 7.49 10.84
CA GLY A 375 0.33 8.94 10.94
C GLY A 375 1.59 9.53 10.30
N ALA A 376 2.27 8.79 9.44
CA ALA A 376 3.42 9.27 8.68
C ALA A 376 3.01 10.25 7.56
N SER A 377 1.75 10.21 7.12
CA SER A 377 1.20 11.18 6.20
C SER A 377 0.95 12.50 6.95
N THR A 378 1.69 13.51 6.57
CA THR A 378 1.66 14.87 7.13
C THR A 378 0.22 15.36 7.20
N ARG A 379 -0.28 15.63 8.43
CA ARG A 379 -1.49 16.42 8.62
C ARG A 379 -1.35 17.67 7.77
N ARG A 380 -2.16 17.82 6.75
CA ARG A 380 -2.38 19.14 6.17
C ARG A 380 -3.01 20.00 7.27
N MET A 381 -2.23 20.97 7.74
CA MET A 381 -2.74 22.10 8.52
C MET A 381 -3.67 22.94 7.65
#